data_b043a7734b9029f59803f356fbbcfa58
#
_entry.id   b043a7734b9029f59803f356fbbcfa58
#
_cell.length_a   1.000
_cell.length_b   1.000
_cell.length_c   1.000
_cell.angle_alpha   90.00
_cell.angle_beta   90.00
_cell.angle_gamma   90.00
#
_symmetry.space_group_name_H-M   'P 1'
#
loop_
_entity.id
_entity.type
_entity.pdbx_description
1 polymer ?
#
loop_
_entity_poly.entity_id
_entity_poly.type
_entity_poly.pdbx_seq_one_letter_code
_entity_poly.pdbx_strand_id
1 'polypeptide(L)'
;LDQSSCMICFYRIFYPKLKVYVIHHHFRYQEMSGIKRQLQYMLEWLGLGVSFAIITPNPYTHSLIKQMRPDSRTVFLEMAFKKDVPTCSCYVLKQLLFVGTVYQRKGLLYLLEAIGQMSEKERSGIHLDIVGDLSQKKYYKCLLSLVHLYGLEDIVTFVGRISDEELRSYYSRAYCFVFPSLLEGYGMVLIEAMSYGLPVIAFDNSAIPFTVKNDRNG
;
A
#
# COMPACT_ATOMS: atom_id res chain seq x y z
N LEU A 1 -12.76 13.22 -4.24
CA LEU A 1 -11.76 13.89 -5.11
C LEU A 1 -10.37 13.48 -4.64
N ASP A 2 -9.98 12.33 -5.10
CA ASP A 2 -8.65 11.78 -4.89
C ASP A 2 -7.66 12.52 -5.80
N GLN A 3 -6.53 12.95 -5.25
CA GLN A 3 -5.33 13.44 -5.95
C GLN A 3 -5.32 14.88 -6.51
N SER A 4 -6.30 15.73 -6.28
CA SER A 4 -6.28 17.08 -6.85
C SER A 4 -6.43 18.20 -5.81
N SER A 5 -5.57 18.18 -4.77
CA SER A 5 -5.54 19.25 -3.77
C SER A 5 -5.44 20.66 -4.38
N CYS A 6 -4.77 20.79 -5.51
CA CYS A 6 -4.69 22.05 -6.27
C CYS A 6 -6.02 22.47 -6.92
N MET A 7 -6.85 21.53 -7.38
CA MET A 7 -8.16 21.85 -7.96
C MET A 7 -9.10 22.48 -6.92
N ILE A 8 -8.95 22.12 -5.64
CA ILE A 8 -9.74 22.69 -4.54
C ILE A 8 -9.50 24.20 -4.43
N CYS A 9 -8.25 24.65 -4.63
CA CYS A 9 -7.91 26.07 -4.59
C CYS A 9 -8.69 26.83 -5.68
N PHE A 10 -8.77 26.29 -6.91
CA PHE A 10 -9.54 26.91 -7.99
C PHE A 10 -11.04 26.96 -7.66
N TYR A 11 -11.63 25.89 -7.15
CA TYR A 11 -13.04 25.91 -6.77
C TYR A 11 -13.34 26.95 -5.69
N ARG A 12 -12.45 27.16 -4.72
CA ARG A 12 -12.63 28.17 -3.67
C ARG A 12 -12.54 29.59 -4.18
N ILE A 13 -11.80 29.87 -5.26
CA ILE A 13 -11.74 31.18 -5.90
C ILE A 13 -13.12 31.55 -6.47
N PHE A 14 -13.76 30.59 -7.17
CA PHE A 14 -15.06 30.83 -7.80
C PHE A 14 -16.25 30.67 -6.84
N TYR A 15 -16.11 29.85 -5.80
CA TYR A 15 -17.16 29.53 -4.83
C TYR A 15 -16.67 29.69 -3.39
N PRO A 16 -16.44 30.91 -2.89
CA PRO A 16 -15.81 31.16 -1.59
C PRO A 16 -16.65 30.69 -0.38
N LYS A 17 -17.98 30.56 -0.55
CA LYS A 17 -18.90 30.06 0.50
C LYS A 17 -19.00 28.53 0.55
N LEU A 18 -18.44 27.81 -0.43
CA LEU A 18 -18.51 26.36 -0.48
C LEU A 18 -17.67 25.74 0.63
N LYS A 19 -18.28 24.86 1.42
CA LYS A 19 -17.55 24.06 2.43
C LYS A 19 -17.00 22.81 1.75
N VAL A 20 -15.68 22.76 1.55
CA VAL A 20 -14.99 21.64 0.90
C VAL A 20 -14.43 20.70 1.95
N TYR A 21 -14.88 19.44 1.92
CA TYR A 21 -14.34 18.36 2.74
C TYR A 21 -13.39 17.52 1.88
N VAL A 22 -12.22 17.24 2.39
CA VAL A 22 -11.19 16.47 1.69
C VAL A 22 -10.93 15.17 2.43
N ILE A 23 -11.00 14.05 1.74
CA ILE A 23 -10.51 12.77 2.26
C ILE A 23 -9.07 12.63 1.80
N HIS A 24 -8.14 12.57 2.75
CA HIS A 24 -6.71 12.55 2.45
C HIS A 24 -6.10 11.22 2.93
N HIS A 25 -5.68 10.38 1.99
CA HIS A 25 -5.13 9.05 2.27
C HIS A 25 -3.61 9.07 2.46
N HIS A 26 -2.89 9.78 1.61
CA HIS A 26 -1.43 9.90 1.66
C HIS A 26 -0.96 11.13 0.87
N PHE A 27 0.26 11.56 1.11
CA PHE A 27 0.87 12.72 0.45
C PHE A 27 1.73 12.31 -0.75
N ARG A 28 1.43 12.85 -1.93
CA ARG A 28 2.19 12.55 -3.16
C ARG A 28 3.60 13.13 -3.16
N TYR A 29 3.84 14.23 -2.43
CA TYR A 29 5.20 14.78 -2.35
C TYR A 29 6.20 13.78 -1.77
N GLN A 30 5.75 12.80 -0.98
CA GLN A 30 6.60 11.76 -0.41
C GLN A 30 7.12 10.77 -1.47
N GLU A 31 6.44 10.66 -2.61
CA GLU A 31 6.85 9.82 -3.75
C GLU A 31 7.77 10.55 -4.74
N MET A 32 8.05 11.83 -4.50
CA MET A 32 8.77 12.71 -5.42
C MET A 32 10.11 13.15 -4.83
N SER A 33 11.00 13.66 -5.71
CA SER A 33 12.30 14.19 -5.34
C SER A 33 12.56 15.55 -6.00
N GLY A 34 13.55 16.28 -5.49
CA GLY A 34 14.00 17.55 -6.04
C GLY A 34 12.91 18.65 -6.06
N ILE A 35 12.95 19.48 -7.09
CA ILE A 35 12.02 20.62 -7.26
C ILE A 35 10.56 20.16 -7.35
N LYS A 36 10.31 19.02 -7.96
CA LYS A 36 8.94 18.46 -8.06
C LYS A 36 8.35 18.17 -6.69
N ARG A 37 9.15 17.66 -5.75
CA ARG A 37 8.73 17.42 -4.37
C ARG A 37 8.32 18.71 -3.68
N GLN A 38 9.12 19.78 -3.82
CA GLN A 38 8.84 21.08 -3.20
C GLN A 38 7.55 21.71 -3.76
N LEU A 39 7.39 21.65 -5.08
CA LEU A 39 6.19 22.17 -5.74
C LEU A 39 4.94 21.40 -5.29
N GLN A 40 5.02 20.07 -5.26
CA GLN A 40 3.90 19.23 -4.82
C GLN A 40 3.56 19.46 -3.34
N TYR A 41 4.57 19.60 -2.47
CA TYR A 41 4.37 19.94 -1.06
C TYR A 41 3.62 21.28 -0.93
N MET A 42 4.01 22.29 -1.67
CA MET A 42 3.36 23.60 -1.65
C MET A 42 1.90 23.53 -2.13
N LEU A 43 1.62 22.75 -3.18
CA LEU A 43 0.25 22.57 -3.68
C LEU A 43 -0.63 21.83 -2.66
N GLU A 44 -0.12 20.80 -2.02
CA GLU A 44 -0.82 20.07 -0.96
C GLU A 44 -1.05 20.96 0.26
N TRP A 45 -0.04 21.73 0.67
CA TRP A 45 -0.15 22.69 1.75
C TRP A 45 -1.22 23.77 1.50
N LEU A 46 -1.30 24.30 0.28
CA LEU A 46 -2.36 25.25 -0.13
C LEU A 46 -3.74 24.56 -0.11
N GLY A 47 -3.85 23.37 -0.69
CA GLY A 47 -5.08 22.60 -0.73
C GLY A 47 -5.66 22.29 0.66
N LEU A 48 -4.80 21.91 1.60
CA LEU A 48 -5.18 21.72 3.00
C LEU A 48 -5.69 23.02 3.64
N GLY A 49 -5.03 24.16 3.34
CA GLY A 49 -5.38 25.46 3.90
C GLY A 49 -6.73 26.02 3.46
N VAL A 50 -7.19 25.66 2.27
CA VAL A 50 -8.50 26.10 1.75
C VAL A 50 -9.63 25.10 2.05
N SER A 51 -9.32 23.95 2.61
CA SER A 51 -10.29 22.92 2.99
C SER A 51 -11.05 23.35 4.26
N PHE A 52 -12.38 23.11 4.29
CA PHE A 52 -13.19 23.36 5.48
C PHE A 52 -12.89 22.35 6.59
N ALA A 53 -12.76 21.08 6.20
CA ALA A 53 -12.30 20.02 7.09
C ALA A 53 -11.61 18.92 6.25
N ILE A 54 -10.65 18.22 6.89
CA ILE A 54 -9.88 17.17 6.30
C ILE A 54 -10.17 15.87 7.03
N ILE A 55 -10.63 14.87 6.30
CA ILE A 55 -10.93 13.55 6.83
C ILE A 55 -9.69 12.68 6.56
N THR A 56 -9.17 12.02 7.59
CA THR A 56 -8.03 11.12 7.48
C THR A 56 -8.37 9.73 7.97
N PRO A 57 -7.93 8.66 7.28
CA PRO A 57 -8.26 7.29 7.67
C PRO A 57 -7.31 6.71 8.74
N ASN A 58 -6.16 7.34 9.01
CA ASN A 58 -5.16 6.79 9.92
C ASN A 58 -4.38 7.90 10.68
N PRO A 59 -3.81 7.55 11.85
CA PRO A 59 -3.04 8.49 12.67
C PRO A 59 -1.78 9.03 11.99
N TYR A 60 -1.13 8.25 11.10
CA TYR A 60 0.06 8.69 10.38
C TYR A 60 -0.24 9.91 9.49
N THR A 61 -1.23 9.77 8.59
CA THR A 61 -1.64 10.89 7.72
C THR A 61 -2.15 12.08 8.55
N HIS A 62 -2.87 11.82 9.65
CA HIS A 62 -3.33 12.87 10.58
C HIS A 62 -2.15 13.66 11.14
N SER A 63 -1.10 12.99 11.64
CA SER A 63 0.08 13.66 12.19
C SER A 63 0.80 14.52 11.14
N LEU A 64 0.94 14.02 9.91
CA LEU A 64 1.54 14.79 8.81
C LEU A 64 0.73 16.04 8.46
N ILE A 65 -0.61 15.94 8.43
CA ILE A 65 -1.48 17.11 8.20
C ILE A 65 -1.27 18.14 9.30
N LYS A 66 -1.22 17.71 10.56
CA LYS A 66 -1.00 18.60 11.69
C LYS A 66 0.39 19.24 11.70
N GLN A 67 1.41 18.55 11.22
CA GLN A 67 2.75 19.13 11.01
C GLN A 67 2.74 20.19 9.92
N MET A 68 2.03 19.95 8.81
CA MET A 68 1.94 20.91 7.69
C MET A 68 1.02 22.09 8.00
N ARG A 69 -0.09 21.86 8.70
CA ARG A 69 -1.16 22.81 9.02
C ARG A 69 -1.70 22.55 10.42
N PRO A 70 -1.08 23.07 11.49
CA PRO A 70 -1.52 22.84 12.88
C PRO A 70 -2.96 23.24 13.14
N ASP A 71 -3.41 24.33 12.53
CA ASP A 71 -4.74 24.90 12.72
C ASP A 71 -5.83 24.22 11.86
N SER A 72 -5.47 23.25 11.01
CA SER A 72 -6.44 22.57 10.15
C SER A 72 -7.48 21.80 10.98
N ARG A 73 -8.75 21.88 10.58
CA ARG A 73 -9.80 21.06 11.15
C ARG A 73 -9.71 19.65 10.57
N THR A 74 -9.22 18.70 11.35
CA THR A 74 -9.08 17.31 10.95
C THR A 74 -10.10 16.42 11.67
N VAL A 75 -10.64 15.44 10.94
CA VAL A 75 -11.53 14.41 11.46
C VAL A 75 -10.91 13.06 11.16
N PHE A 76 -10.76 12.24 12.19
CA PHE A 76 -10.33 10.86 12.02
C PHE A 76 -11.54 9.98 11.73
N LEU A 77 -11.49 9.23 10.63
CA LEU A 77 -12.54 8.30 10.24
C LEU A 77 -11.89 6.98 9.80
N GLU A 78 -12.04 5.96 10.62
CA GLU A 78 -11.57 4.63 10.29
C GLU A 78 -12.26 4.08 9.04
N MET A 79 -11.50 3.41 8.19
CA MET A 79 -12.05 2.76 7.00
C MET A 79 -12.87 1.55 7.42
N ALA A 80 -14.12 1.48 6.97
CA ALA A 80 -14.95 0.30 7.16
C ALA A 80 -14.43 -0.84 6.27
N PHE A 81 -14.33 -2.03 6.85
CA PHE A 81 -13.93 -3.24 6.16
C PHE A 81 -15.01 -4.31 6.33
N LYS A 82 -15.42 -4.91 5.20
CA LYS A 82 -16.31 -6.06 5.23
C LYS A 82 -15.48 -7.31 5.48
N LYS A 83 -15.67 -7.95 6.63
CA LYS A 83 -14.98 -9.19 6.96
C LYS A 83 -15.54 -10.32 6.08
N ASP A 84 -14.73 -10.79 5.13
CA ASP A 84 -14.98 -12.06 4.45
C ASP A 84 -14.34 -13.16 5.32
N VAL A 85 -15.18 -13.99 5.94
CA VAL A 85 -14.68 -15.13 6.74
C VAL A 85 -14.50 -16.29 5.78
N PRO A 86 -13.29 -16.82 5.60
CA PRO A 86 -13.08 -18.01 4.79
C PRO A 86 -13.80 -19.21 5.42
N THR A 87 -14.50 -19.95 4.62
CA THR A 87 -15.22 -21.17 5.04
C THR A 87 -14.27 -22.35 5.29
N CYS A 88 -13.06 -22.30 4.75
CA CYS A 88 -12.00 -23.29 4.95
C CYS A 88 -10.65 -22.67 4.58
N SER A 89 -9.63 -22.87 5.41
CA SER A 89 -8.25 -22.47 5.13
C SER A 89 -7.42 -23.73 4.88
N CYS A 90 -7.19 -24.05 3.61
CA CYS A 90 -6.23 -25.08 3.23
C CYS A 90 -4.92 -24.37 2.83
N TYR A 91 -4.10 -24.07 3.81
CA TYR A 91 -2.79 -23.41 3.58
C TYR A 91 -1.86 -24.34 2.79
N VAL A 92 -1.31 -23.83 1.70
CA VAL A 92 -0.18 -24.46 1.03
C VAL A 92 1.10 -24.01 1.74
N LEU A 93 1.84 -24.95 2.29
CA LEU A 93 3.05 -24.64 3.07
C LEU A 93 4.03 -23.80 2.25
N LYS A 94 4.57 -22.73 2.86
CA LYS A 94 5.49 -21.79 2.22
C LYS A 94 4.95 -21.02 1.00
N GLN A 95 3.62 -20.99 0.78
CA GLN A 95 3.01 -20.16 -0.23
C GLN A 95 2.92 -18.71 0.27
N LEU A 96 3.76 -17.85 -0.26
CA LEU A 96 3.75 -16.42 0.03
C LEU A 96 2.81 -15.69 -0.93
N LEU A 97 2.11 -14.69 -0.43
CA LEU A 97 1.21 -13.86 -1.22
C LEU A 97 1.56 -12.38 -1.07
N PHE A 98 1.67 -11.69 -2.19
CA PHE A 98 1.66 -10.25 -2.29
C PHE A 98 0.44 -9.79 -3.09
N VAL A 99 -0.26 -8.76 -2.62
CA VAL A 99 -1.40 -8.16 -3.34
C VAL A 99 -1.19 -6.65 -3.44
N GLY A 100 -1.24 -6.13 -4.67
CA GLY A 100 -1.14 -4.69 -4.92
C GLY A 100 -0.60 -4.36 -6.31
N THR A 101 -0.76 -3.10 -6.72
CA THR A 101 -0.17 -2.61 -7.97
C THR A 101 1.35 -2.77 -7.93
N VAL A 102 1.92 -3.37 -8.96
CA VAL A 102 3.37 -3.56 -9.10
C VAL A 102 4.03 -2.22 -9.44
N TYR A 103 4.44 -1.52 -8.39
CA TYR A 103 5.00 -0.18 -8.45
C TYR A 103 6.16 -0.04 -7.46
N GLN A 104 7.14 0.85 -7.74
CA GLN A 104 8.38 0.96 -6.94
C GLN A 104 8.14 1.09 -5.44
N ARG A 105 7.18 1.94 -5.02
CA ARG A 105 6.89 2.15 -3.60
C ARG A 105 6.35 0.92 -2.88
N LYS A 106 5.92 -0.13 -3.61
CA LYS A 106 5.47 -1.40 -3.04
C LYS A 106 6.60 -2.35 -2.66
N GLY A 107 7.84 -1.98 -2.96
CA GLY A 107 9.04 -2.62 -2.43
C GLY A 107 9.33 -4.03 -2.92
N LEU A 108 8.67 -4.49 -3.99
CA LEU A 108 8.87 -5.84 -4.53
C LEU A 108 10.34 -6.15 -4.89
N LEU A 109 11.12 -5.11 -5.25
CA LEU A 109 12.56 -5.26 -5.50
C LEU A 109 13.25 -5.86 -4.27
N TYR A 110 13.01 -5.30 -3.09
CA TYR A 110 13.63 -5.78 -1.84
C TYR A 110 13.18 -7.19 -1.47
N LEU A 111 11.93 -7.55 -1.78
CA LEU A 111 11.42 -8.90 -1.56
C LEU A 111 12.14 -9.92 -2.43
N LEU A 112 12.28 -9.62 -3.73
CA LEU A 112 12.99 -10.50 -4.67
C LEU A 112 14.47 -10.62 -4.33
N GLU A 113 15.14 -9.52 -3.95
CA GLU A 113 16.52 -9.54 -3.47
C GLU A 113 16.67 -10.41 -2.20
N ALA A 114 15.75 -10.26 -1.23
CA ALA A 114 15.77 -11.04 0.00
C ALA A 114 15.65 -12.54 -0.29
N ILE A 115 14.68 -12.95 -1.15
CA ILE A 115 14.53 -14.36 -1.55
C ILE A 115 15.75 -14.82 -2.35
N GLY A 116 16.30 -13.97 -3.23
CA GLY A 116 17.49 -14.29 -4.03
C GLY A 116 18.74 -14.53 -3.20
N GLN A 117 18.88 -13.88 -2.05
CA GLN A 117 20.01 -14.02 -1.13
C GLN A 117 19.89 -15.24 -0.18
N MET A 118 18.70 -15.86 -0.11
CA MET A 118 18.52 -17.08 0.67
C MET A 118 19.29 -18.24 0.03
N SER A 119 19.80 -19.16 0.83
CA SER A 119 20.38 -20.42 0.35
C SER A 119 19.31 -21.29 -0.35
N GLU A 120 19.74 -22.21 -1.20
CA GLU A 120 18.83 -23.15 -1.88
C GLU A 120 17.96 -23.96 -0.88
N LYS A 121 18.55 -24.36 0.24
CA LYS A 121 17.83 -25.06 1.30
C LYS A 121 16.71 -24.22 1.92
N GLU A 122 16.93 -22.94 2.15
CA GLU A 122 15.94 -22.00 2.69
C GLU A 122 14.85 -21.72 1.68
N ARG A 123 15.20 -21.55 0.39
CA ARG A 123 14.24 -21.32 -0.71
C ARG A 123 13.40 -22.54 -1.04
N SER A 124 13.86 -23.74 -0.67
CA SER A 124 13.16 -24.98 -1.02
C SER A 124 11.71 -24.99 -0.56
N GLY A 125 10.81 -25.14 -1.51
CA GLY A 125 9.36 -25.15 -1.33
C GLY A 125 8.71 -23.77 -1.15
N ILE A 126 9.46 -22.66 -1.16
CA ILE A 126 8.88 -21.32 -1.21
C ILE A 126 8.28 -21.10 -2.60
N HIS A 127 7.08 -20.54 -2.63
CA HIS A 127 6.45 -19.99 -3.83
C HIS A 127 5.84 -18.64 -3.51
N LEU A 128 6.07 -17.63 -4.38
CA LEU A 128 5.55 -16.27 -4.22
C LEU A 128 4.60 -15.93 -5.35
N ASP A 129 3.33 -15.75 -5.01
CA ASP A 129 2.33 -15.19 -5.92
C ASP A 129 2.28 -13.66 -5.77
N ILE A 130 2.46 -12.95 -6.89
CA ILE A 130 2.34 -11.49 -6.97
C ILE A 130 1.09 -11.15 -7.75
N VAL A 131 0.03 -10.76 -7.03
CA VAL A 131 -1.28 -10.43 -7.57
C VAL A 131 -1.44 -8.91 -7.67
N GLY A 132 -1.81 -8.40 -8.85
CA GLY A 132 -2.13 -7.00 -9.06
C GLY A 132 -1.72 -6.45 -10.41
N ASP A 133 -1.91 -5.16 -10.58
CA ASP A 133 -1.71 -4.49 -11.87
C ASP A 133 -0.22 -4.39 -12.24
N LEU A 134 0.14 -4.90 -13.41
CA LEU A 134 1.47 -4.90 -14.01
C LEU A 134 1.68 -3.78 -15.03
N SER A 135 0.84 -2.74 -15.02
CA SER A 135 0.85 -1.66 -16.03
C SER A 135 2.14 -0.83 -16.05
N GLN A 136 2.88 -0.80 -14.95
CA GLN A 136 4.18 -0.11 -14.84
C GLN A 136 5.31 -0.90 -15.53
N LYS A 137 5.22 -1.00 -16.86
CA LYS A 137 6.06 -1.88 -17.70
C LYS A 137 7.56 -1.76 -17.43
N LYS A 138 8.06 -0.55 -17.16
CA LYS A 138 9.48 -0.31 -16.90
C LYS A 138 9.94 -0.97 -15.59
N TYR A 139 9.15 -0.80 -14.54
CA TYR A 139 9.43 -1.41 -13.25
C TYR A 139 9.24 -2.93 -13.28
N TYR A 140 8.17 -3.39 -13.91
CA TYR A 140 7.91 -4.82 -14.11
C TYR A 140 9.07 -5.53 -14.85
N LYS A 141 9.61 -4.93 -15.92
CA LYS A 141 10.80 -5.46 -16.61
C LYS A 141 12.01 -5.54 -15.68
N CYS A 142 12.23 -4.54 -14.82
CA CYS A 142 13.29 -4.57 -13.83
C CYS A 142 13.12 -5.76 -12.86
N LEU A 143 11.91 -6.03 -12.38
CA LEU A 143 11.65 -7.18 -11.51
C LEU A 143 11.88 -8.51 -12.22
N LEU A 144 11.48 -8.65 -13.50
CA LEU A 144 11.78 -9.85 -14.30
C LEU A 144 13.28 -10.07 -14.46
N SER A 145 14.06 -9.02 -14.64
CA SER A 145 15.53 -9.13 -14.70
C SER A 145 16.12 -9.61 -13.38
N LEU A 146 15.56 -9.22 -12.24
CA LEU A 146 15.97 -9.72 -10.93
C LEU A 146 15.58 -11.19 -10.71
N VAL A 147 14.38 -11.56 -11.13
CA VAL A 147 13.94 -12.97 -11.09
C VAL A 147 14.92 -13.84 -11.86
N HIS A 148 15.31 -13.41 -13.05
CA HIS A 148 16.30 -14.12 -13.87
C HIS A 148 17.71 -14.12 -13.22
N LEU A 149 18.15 -12.98 -12.70
CA LEU A 149 19.48 -12.83 -12.08
C LEU A 149 19.66 -13.79 -10.88
N TYR A 150 18.60 -14.00 -10.11
CA TYR A 150 18.64 -14.84 -8.90
C TYR A 150 18.12 -16.27 -9.13
N GLY A 151 17.73 -16.64 -10.37
CA GLY A 151 17.17 -17.96 -10.68
C GLY A 151 15.88 -18.25 -9.91
N LEU A 152 14.91 -17.31 -9.93
CA LEU A 152 13.68 -17.38 -9.18
C LEU A 152 12.45 -17.69 -10.06
N GLU A 153 12.66 -18.14 -11.31
CA GLU A 153 11.59 -18.37 -12.28
C GLU A 153 10.57 -19.41 -11.81
N ASP A 154 11.01 -20.43 -11.10
CA ASP A 154 10.16 -21.48 -10.54
C ASP A 154 9.55 -21.11 -9.18
N ILE A 155 9.99 -20.00 -8.59
CA ILE A 155 9.56 -19.55 -7.26
C ILE A 155 8.55 -18.40 -7.35
N VAL A 156 8.68 -17.50 -8.33
CA VAL A 156 7.92 -16.24 -8.41
C VAL A 156 6.95 -16.27 -9.57
N THR A 157 5.66 -16.10 -9.26
CA THR A 157 4.60 -15.98 -10.26
C THR A 157 4.01 -14.57 -10.23
N PHE A 158 4.11 -13.85 -11.36
CA PHE A 158 3.37 -12.61 -11.58
C PHE A 158 2.00 -12.93 -12.17
N VAL A 159 0.99 -12.99 -11.30
CA VAL A 159 -0.39 -13.41 -11.66
C VAL A 159 -1.11 -12.33 -12.50
N GLY A 160 -0.80 -11.05 -12.23
CA GLY A 160 -1.52 -9.95 -12.85
C GLY A 160 -2.81 -9.61 -12.10
N ARG A 161 -3.69 -8.86 -12.79
CA ARG A 161 -4.99 -8.47 -12.25
C ARG A 161 -5.98 -9.62 -12.42
N ILE A 162 -6.68 -9.97 -11.36
CA ILE A 162 -7.67 -11.05 -11.29
C ILE A 162 -9.00 -10.53 -10.74
N SER A 163 -10.03 -11.34 -10.75
CA SER A 163 -11.33 -11.06 -10.13
C SER A 163 -11.26 -11.13 -8.59
N ASP A 164 -12.23 -10.50 -7.92
CA ASP A 164 -12.32 -10.56 -6.45
C ASP A 164 -12.53 -11.99 -5.94
N GLU A 165 -13.21 -12.84 -6.72
CA GLU A 165 -13.43 -14.24 -6.37
C GLU A 165 -12.13 -15.04 -6.42
N GLU A 166 -11.33 -14.87 -7.46
CA GLU A 166 -10.01 -15.48 -7.57
C GLU A 166 -9.08 -14.97 -6.46
N LEU A 167 -9.12 -13.66 -6.16
CA LEU A 167 -8.32 -13.07 -5.10
C LEU A 167 -8.62 -13.68 -3.73
N ARG A 168 -9.90 -13.97 -3.43
CA ARG A 168 -10.28 -14.70 -2.21
C ARG A 168 -9.63 -16.08 -2.13
N SER A 169 -9.54 -16.78 -3.27
CA SER A 169 -8.86 -18.09 -3.35
C SER A 169 -7.37 -17.95 -3.01
N TYR A 170 -6.69 -16.89 -3.51
CA TYR A 170 -5.29 -16.63 -3.17
C TYR A 170 -5.11 -16.36 -1.67
N TYR A 171 -5.93 -15.50 -1.06
CA TYR A 171 -5.88 -15.28 0.39
C TYR A 171 -6.15 -16.56 1.19
N SER A 172 -7.11 -17.40 0.77
CA SER A 172 -7.48 -18.61 1.50
C SER A 172 -6.41 -19.69 1.50
N ARG A 173 -5.57 -19.77 0.46
CA ARG A 173 -4.52 -20.79 0.32
C ARG A 173 -3.14 -20.33 0.72
N ALA A 174 -2.91 -19.04 0.85
CA ALA A 174 -1.61 -18.49 1.23
C ALA A 174 -1.22 -18.95 2.64
N TYR A 175 0.08 -19.13 2.85
CA TYR A 175 0.67 -19.40 4.15
C TYR A 175 1.01 -18.12 4.91
N CYS A 176 1.48 -17.11 4.17
CA CYS A 176 1.88 -15.82 4.73
C CYS A 176 1.67 -14.71 3.71
N PHE A 177 1.24 -13.54 4.17
CA PHE A 177 1.12 -12.33 3.38
C PHE A 177 2.37 -11.48 3.53
N VAL A 178 3.04 -11.14 2.42
CA VAL A 178 4.28 -10.36 2.42
C VAL A 178 4.05 -9.00 1.76
N PHE A 179 4.30 -7.92 2.51
CA PHE A 179 3.97 -6.57 2.06
C PHE A 179 5.10 -5.57 2.34
N PRO A 180 6.19 -5.58 1.57
CA PRO A 180 7.37 -4.75 1.77
C PRO A 180 7.18 -3.30 1.27
N SER A 181 5.99 -2.73 1.44
CA SER A 181 5.69 -1.39 0.94
C SER A 181 6.49 -0.32 1.66
N LEU A 182 7.09 0.60 0.91
CA LEU A 182 7.90 1.70 1.42
C LEU A 182 7.06 2.89 1.88
N LEU A 183 5.84 2.99 1.38
CA LEU A 183 4.93 4.08 1.70
C LEU A 183 3.47 3.63 1.56
N GLU A 184 2.73 3.70 2.66
CA GLU A 184 1.30 3.40 2.72
C GLU A 184 0.50 4.51 3.37
N GLY A 185 -0.68 4.76 2.80
CA GLY A 185 -1.67 5.65 3.40
C GLY A 185 -2.58 4.93 4.41
N TYR A 186 -2.86 3.65 4.20
CA TYR A 186 -3.69 2.84 5.10
C TYR A 186 -3.31 1.36 5.08
N GLY A 187 -3.14 0.77 3.88
CA GLY A 187 -2.81 -0.66 3.74
C GLY A 187 -4.02 -1.59 3.86
N MET A 188 -5.11 -1.31 3.12
CA MET A 188 -6.33 -2.15 3.15
C MET A 188 -6.04 -3.62 2.92
N VAL A 189 -5.11 -3.95 2.02
CA VAL A 189 -4.71 -5.33 1.73
C VAL A 189 -4.11 -6.07 2.94
N LEU A 190 -3.55 -5.33 3.91
CA LEU A 190 -3.09 -5.91 5.19
C LEU A 190 -4.28 -6.39 6.03
N ILE A 191 -5.33 -5.57 6.10
CA ILE A 191 -6.57 -5.92 6.81
C ILE A 191 -7.27 -7.08 6.11
N GLU A 192 -7.29 -7.08 4.78
CA GLU A 192 -7.79 -8.18 3.98
C GLU A 192 -7.05 -9.48 4.33
N ALA A 193 -5.73 -9.50 4.24
CA ALA A 193 -4.92 -10.67 4.58
C ALA A 193 -5.17 -11.17 6.01
N MET A 194 -5.19 -10.25 6.99
CA MET A 194 -5.49 -10.58 8.39
C MET A 194 -6.91 -11.12 8.59
N SER A 195 -7.91 -10.70 7.79
CA SER A 195 -9.26 -11.23 7.86
C SER A 195 -9.35 -12.71 7.45
N TYR A 196 -8.40 -13.17 6.63
CA TYR A 196 -8.19 -14.59 6.28
C TYR A 196 -7.29 -15.33 7.28
N GLY A 197 -6.86 -14.68 8.35
CA GLY A 197 -6.00 -15.28 9.37
C GLY A 197 -4.54 -15.44 8.94
N LEU A 198 -4.11 -14.75 7.89
CA LEU A 198 -2.74 -14.85 7.40
C LEU A 198 -1.78 -14.10 8.33
N PRO A 199 -0.65 -14.71 8.72
CA PRO A 199 0.48 -13.96 9.25
C PRO A 199 0.95 -12.93 8.24
N VAL A 200 1.34 -11.75 8.73
CA VAL A 200 1.78 -10.64 7.87
C VAL A 200 3.24 -10.33 8.12
N ILE A 201 4.03 -10.26 7.07
CA ILE A 201 5.40 -9.73 7.07
C ILE A 201 5.38 -8.40 6.31
N ALA A 202 5.70 -7.31 6.98
CA ALA A 202 5.68 -5.98 6.37
C ALA A 202 6.81 -5.10 6.93
N PHE A 203 7.15 -4.02 6.21
CA PHE A 203 8.08 -3.02 6.74
C PHE A 203 7.42 -2.18 7.83
N ASP A 204 8.18 -1.87 8.86
CA ASP A 204 7.77 -0.98 9.95
C ASP A 204 7.93 0.49 9.53
N ASN A 205 7.05 0.97 8.68
CA ASN A 205 7.08 2.34 8.20
C ASN A 205 5.69 2.92 7.87
N SER A 206 5.62 4.22 7.70
CA SER A 206 4.44 5.00 7.30
C SER A 206 3.17 4.62 8.11
N ALA A 207 2.06 4.22 7.45
CA ALA A 207 0.83 3.83 8.15
C ALA A 207 0.82 2.35 8.59
N ILE A 208 1.78 1.52 8.16
CA ILE A 208 1.79 0.07 8.43
C ILE A 208 1.77 -0.25 9.93
N PRO A 209 2.60 0.41 10.81
CA PRO A 209 2.61 0.13 12.25
C PRO A 209 1.30 0.43 12.98
N PHE A 210 0.41 1.20 12.37
CA PHE A 210 -0.92 1.45 12.94
C PHE A 210 -1.89 0.28 12.72
N THR A 211 -1.64 -0.51 11.67
CA THR A 211 -2.46 -1.68 11.29
C THR A 211 -1.84 -2.99 11.74
N VAL A 212 -0.54 -3.16 11.51
CA VAL A 212 0.23 -4.37 11.88
C VAL A 212 0.98 -4.11 13.16
N LYS A 213 0.82 -4.99 14.16
CA LYS A 213 1.51 -4.96 15.44
C LYS A 213 2.35 -6.20 15.56
N ASN A 214 3.66 -6.01 15.71
CA ASN A 214 4.62 -7.11 15.87
C ASN A 214 4.20 -8.06 17.01
N ASP A 215 4.36 -9.36 16.82
CA ASP A 215 4.01 -10.43 17.76
C ASP A 215 2.53 -10.46 18.18
N ARG A 216 1.65 -9.72 17.49
CA ARG A 216 0.23 -9.67 17.82
C ARG A 216 -0.68 -10.03 16.63
N ASN A 217 -0.42 -9.46 15.46
CA ASN A 217 -1.15 -9.70 14.23
C ASN A 217 -0.27 -9.60 12.97
N GLY A 218 1.03 -9.54 13.17
CA GLY A 218 2.05 -9.52 12.11
C GLY A 218 3.40 -9.86 12.65
#